data_53112da5353dcaa2478c8fbacf3745cb
#
_entry.id   53112da5353dcaa2478c8fbacf3745cb
#
_cell.length_a   1.000
_cell.length_b   1.000
_cell.length_c   1.000
_cell.angle_alpha   90.00
_cell.angle_beta   90.00
_cell.angle_gamma   90.00
#
_symmetry.space_group_name_H-M   'P 1'
#
loop_
_entity.id
_entity.type
_entity.pdbx_description
1 polymer ?
#
loop_
_entity_poly.entity_id
_entity_poly.type
_entity_poly.pdbx_seq_one_letter_code
_entity_poly.pdbx_strand_id
1 'polypeptide(L)'
;ALAATASALGLPSPAQAAGDAASLAKALMEAVPPHGERALGDPKAPVTMIEYASATCPHCAEFHMKVWPTIKEDYVEKGKVLFVFREFPTDQLALGAFMLARCVPQDKYFETIDMMFLQEKFWTKNPKVELFNLVGEMGLSASDAEACITKQELATNIKSVLDKANKDFGVKGTPTFFVNGTLLDGHEDPASVRKGIDAELAKLGQQ
;
A
#
# COMPACT_ATOMS: atom_id res chain seq x y z
N ALA A 1 -27.23 -14.48 -50.23
CA ALA A 1 -26.86 -15.21 -49.03
C ALA A 1 -25.69 -14.47 -48.38
N LEU A 2 -25.95 -13.71 -47.29
CA LEU A 2 -24.89 -13.11 -46.48
C LEU A 2 -24.58 -14.11 -45.33
N ALA A 3 -23.36 -14.61 -45.29
CA ALA A 3 -22.85 -15.39 -44.17
C ALA A 3 -22.38 -14.44 -43.09
N ALA A 4 -23.06 -14.41 -41.96
CA ALA A 4 -22.63 -13.71 -40.76
C ALA A 4 -21.58 -14.58 -40.04
N THR A 5 -20.30 -14.16 -40.04
CA THR A 5 -19.25 -14.76 -39.23
C THR A 5 -19.39 -14.25 -37.79
N ALA A 6 -19.89 -15.07 -36.89
CA ALA A 6 -19.88 -14.83 -35.47
C ALA A 6 -18.43 -14.97 -34.94
N SER A 7 -17.78 -13.85 -34.60
CA SER A 7 -16.52 -13.87 -33.85
C SER A 7 -16.83 -14.32 -32.44
N ALA A 8 -16.46 -15.53 -32.07
CA ALA A 8 -16.48 -16.00 -30.70
C ALA A 8 -15.38 -15.26 -29.93
N LEU A 9 -15.76 -14.37 -29.01
CA LEU A 9 -14.87 -13.83 -27.97
C LEU A 9 -14.50 -14.99 -27.03
N GLY A 10 -13.36 -15.63 -27.31
CA GLY A 10 -12.85 -16.73 -26.50
C GLY A 10 -12.44 -16.23 -25.11
N LEU A 11 -12.89 -16.90 -24.05
CA LEU A 11 -12.35 -16.73 -22.71
C LEU A 11 -10.85 -17.07 -22.73
N PRO A 12 -10.01 -16.33 -22.00
CA PRO A 12 -8.58 -16.62 -21.95
C PRO A 12 -8.34 -18.05 -21.42
N SER A 13 -7.35 -18.72 -21.95
CA SER A 13 -6.99 -20.06 -21.49
C SER A 13 -6.36 -19.98 -20.07
N PRO A 14 -6.43 -21.04 -19.24
CA PRO A 14 -5.79 -21.07 -17.93
C PRO A 14 -4.29 -20.70 -17.96
N ALA A 15 -3.59 -21.09 -19.00
CA ALA A 15 -2.17 -20.74 -19.18
C ALA A 15 -1.98 -19.24 -19.47
N GLN A 16 -2.90 -18.63 -20.17
CA GLN A 16 -2.89 -17.19 -20.48
C GLN A 16 -3.19 -16.37 -19.22
N ALA A 17 -4.19 -16.77 -18.42
CA ALA A 17 -4.50 -16.15 -17.14
C ALA A 17 -3.35 -16.25 -16.13
N ALA A 18 -2.63 -17.36 -16.07
CA ALA A 18 -1.44 -17.54 -15.24
C ALA A 18 -0.26 -16.66 -15.71
N GLY A 19 -0.07 -16.51 -17.03
CA GLY A 19 0.93 -15.62 -17.61
C GLY A 19 0.64 -14.14 -17.30
N ASP A 20 -0.62 -13.74 -17.35
CA ASP A 20 -1.06 -12.38 -17.04
C ASP A 20 -0.85 -12.06 -15.54
N ALA A 21 -1.13 -13.00 -14.65
CA ALA A 21 -0.90 -12.84 -13.20
C ALA A 21 0.60 -12.71 -12.86
N ALA A 22 1.45 -13.54 -13.46
CA ALA A 22 2.90 -13.45 -13.26
C ALA A 22 3.48 -12.14 -13.81
N SER A 23 2.97 -11.66 -14.95
CA SER A 23 3.36 -10.37 -15.53
C SER A 23 2.93 -9.20 -14.64
N LEU A 24 1.72 -9.25 -14.07
CA LEU A 24 1.22 -8.25 -13.14
C LEU A 24 2.06 -8.22 -11.85
N ALA A 25 2.37 -9.38 -11.29
CA ALA A 25 3.22 -9.50 -10.11
C ALA A 25 4.59 -8.84 -10.33
N LYS A 26 5.23 -9.14 -11.47
CA LYS A 26 6.50 -8.53 -11.86
C LYS A 26 6.37 -7.01 -11.99
N ALA A 27 5.35 -6.53 -12.73
CA ALA A 27 5.12 -5.11 -12.93
C ALA A 27 4.85 -4.36 -11.61
N LEU A 28 4.13 -4.98 -10.66
CA LEU A 28 3.90 -4.44 -9.33
C LEU A 28 5.21 -4.30 -8.53
N MET A 29 6.07 -5.32 -8.58
CA MET A 29 7.35 -5.31 -7.87
C MET A 29 8.34 -4.32 -8.48
N GLU A 30 8.33 -4.15 -9.80
CA GLU A 30 9.20 -3.20 -10.51
C GLU A 30 8.71 -1.75 -10.45
N ALA A 31 7.48 -1.51 -10.03
CA ALA A 31 6.88 -0.18 -9.93
C ALA A 31 7.34 0.58 -8.68
N VAL A 32 8.65 0.74 -8.52
CA VAL A 32 9.22 1.52 -7.41
C VAL A 32 8.80 3.00 -7.52
N PRO A 33 8.25 3.60 -6.45
CA PRO A 33 7.89 5.01 -6.43
C PRO A 33 9.08 5.93 -6.74
N PRO A 34 8.90 7.05 -7.48
CA PRO A 34 9.98 8.00 -7.78
C PRO A 34 10.67 8.56 -6.53
N HIS A 35 9.95 8.65 -5.42
CA HIS A 35 10.44 9.11 -4.11
C HIS A 35 10.94 7.98 -3.20
N GLY A 36 11.16 6.79 -3.74
CA GLY A 36 11.68 5.60 -3.06
C GLY A 36 10.57 4.72 -2.44
N GLU A 37 10.81 3.41 -2.44
CA GLU A 37 9.93 2.43 -1.81
C GLU A 37 9.99 2.56 -0.28
N ARG A 38 8.89 2.24 0.38
CA ARG A 38 8.81 2.07 1.83
C ARG A 38 8.45 0.63 2.14
N ALA A 39 9.42 -0.11 2.66
CA ALA A 39 9.26 -1.52 2.99
C ALA A 39 9.73 -1.81 4.42
N LEU A 40 9.10 -2.78 5.04
CA LEU A 40 9.40 -3.29 6.38
C LEU A 40 9.55 -4.82 6.32
N GLY A 41 10.57 -5.35 6.97
CA GLY A 41 10.89 -6.78 7.00
C GLY A 41 12.15 -7.13 6.22
N ASP A 42 12.37 -8.42 6.03
CA ASP A 42 13.54 -8.93 5.29
C ASP A 42 13.30 -8.75 3.78
N PRO A 43 14.20 -8.05 3.05
CA PRO A 43 14.09 -7.92 1.59
C PRO A 43 14.23 -9.26 0.85
N LYS A 44 14.66 -10.34 1.54
CA LYS A 44 14.73 -11.70 1.02
C LYS A 44 13.53 -12.55 1.43
N ALA A 45 12.54 -11.99 2.12
CA ALA A 45 11.34 -12.71 2.51
C ALA A 45 10.67 -13.36 1.28
N PRO A 46 10.20 -14.61 1.41
CA PRO A 46 9.63 -15.35 0.28
C PRO A 46 8.30 -14.82 -0.21
N VAL A 47 7.61 -14.01 0.59
CA VAL A 47 6.33 -13.38 0.26
C VAL A 47 6.48 -11.87 0.35
N THR A 48 5.97 -11.17 -0.65
CA THR A 48 5.83 -9.71 -0.62
C THR A 48 4.36 -9.34 -0.53
N MET A 49 4.00 -8.55 0.48
CA MET A 49 2.68 -7.96 0.64
C MET A 49 2.76 -6.46 0.37
N ILE A 50 2.00 -5.99 -0.61
CA ILE A 50 1.89 -4.58 -0.96
C ILE A 50 0.53 -4.07 -0.50
N GLU A 51 0.52 -2.97 0.26
CA GLU A 51 -0.68 -2.24 0.64
C GLU A 51 -0.70 -0.87 -0.05
N TYR A 52 -1.81 -0.58 -0.74
CA TYR A 52 -2.16 0.78 -1.15
C TYR A 52 -3.18 1.33 -0.16
N ALA A 53 -2.82 2.40 0.54
CA ALA A 53 -3.64 2.98 1.60
C ALA A 53 -3.74 4.50 1.53
N SER A 54 -4.82 5.05 2.10
CA SER A 54 -5.02 6.48 2.28
C SER A 54 -5.03 6.83 3.77
N ALA A 55 -4.32 7.90 4.15
CA ALA A 55 -4.20 8.33 5.54
C ALA A 55 -5.55 8.75 6.18
N THR A 56 -6.52 9.14 5.35
CA THR A 56 -7.88 9.55 5.77
C THR A 56 -8.91 8.43 5.60
N CYS A 57 -8.49 7.22 5.24
CA CYS A 57 -9.39 6.11 5.03
C CYS A 57 -9.69 5.37 6.34
N PRO A 58 -10.96 5.33 6.82
CA PRO A 58 -11.31 4.63 8.07
C PRO A 58 -11.04 3.12 8.03
N HIS A 59 -11.20 2.48 6.86
CA HIS A 59 -10.90 1.04 6.70
C HIS A 59 -9.40 0.76 6.77
N CYS A 60 -8.54 1.67 6.25
CA CYS A 60 -7.09 1.58 6.43
C CYS A 60 -6.72 1.72 7.92
N ALA A 61 -7.30 2.70 8.61
CA ALA A 61 -7.11 2.87 10.06
C ALA A 61 -7.56 1.63 10.84
N GLU A 62 -8.71 1.05 10.49
CA GLU A 62 -9.20 -0.19 11.11
C GLU A 62 -8.25 -1.38 10.89
N PHE A 63 -7.75 -1.56 9.67
CA PHE A 63 -6.75 -2.57 9.36
C PHE A 63 -5.48 -2.38 10.19
N HIS A 64 -4.92 -1.18 10.23
CA HIS A 64 -3.71 -0.88 10.98
C HIS A 64 -3.89 -1.02 12.49
N MET A 65 -5.08 -0.76 13.04
CA MET A 65 -5.36 -0.94 14.46
C MET A 65 -5.61 -2.40 14.86
N LYS A 66 -6.29 -3.20 14.01
CA LYS A 66 -6.81 -4.51 14.42
C LYS A 66 -6.05 -5.69 13.83
N VAL A 67 -5.45 -5.52 12.65
CA VAL A 67 -4.89 -6.63 11.84
C VAL A 67 -3.40 -6.51 11.71
N TRP A 68 -2.94 -5.34 11.31
CA TRP A 68 -1.54 -5.07 11.05
C TRP A 68 -0.58 -5.50 12.17
N PRO A 69 -0.87 -5.24 13.47
CA PRO A 69 0.04 -5.67 14.54
C PRO A 69 0.31 -7.18 14.51
N THR A 70 -0.71 -7.97 14.24
CA THR A 70 -0.55 -9.44 14.19
C THR A 70 0.11 -9.92 12.89
N ILE A 71 -0.12 -9.24 11.76
CA ILE A 71 0.62 -9.52 10.51
C ILE A 71 2.10 -9.19 10.70
N LYS A 72 2.41 -8.05 11.30
CA LYS A 72 3.78 -7.63 11.60
C LYS A 72 4.51 -8.65 12.46
N GLU A 73 3.92 -9.04 13.58
CA GLU A 73 4.50 -10.00 14.53
C GLU A 73 4.63 -11.42 13.94
N ASP A 74 3.59 -11.94 13.27
CA ASP A 74 3.53 -13.33 12.83
C ASP A 74 4.27 -13.60 11.53
N TYR A 75 4.44 -12.59 10.67
CA TYR A 75 5.02 -12.77 9.34
C TYR A 75 6.20 -11.87 9.04
N VAL A 76 6.10 -10.56 9.29
CA VAL A 76 7.16 -9.61 8.92
C VAL A 76 8.39 -9.78 9.81
N GLU A 77 8.21 -9.75 11.13
CA GLU A 77 9.29 -9.91 12.11
C GLU A 77 9.91 -11.31 12.09
N LYS A 78 9.17 -12.31 11.59
CA LYS A 78 9.67 -13.67 11.38
C LYS A 78 10.33 -13.88 10.00
N GLY A 79 10.53 -12.81 9.22
CA GLY A 79 11.18 -12.87 7.91
C GLY A 79 10.39 -13.63 6.84
N LYS A 80 9.09 -13.86 7.03
CA LYS A 80 8.22 -14.55 6.08
C LYS A 80 7.64 -13.62 5.03
N VAL A 81 7.43 -12.35 5.39
CA VAL A 81 6.81 -11.33 4.55
C VAL A 81 7.66 -10.07 4.52
N LEU A 82 7.92 -9.56 3.32
CA LEU A 82 8.30 -8.18 3.08
C LEU A 82 7.02 -7.37 2.91
N PHE A 83 6.76 -6.45 3.82
CA PHE A 83 5.64 -5.52 3.72
C PHE A 83 6.06 -4.25 2.99
N VAL A 84 5.32 -3.88 1.95
CA VAL A 84 5.52 -2.67 1.15
C VAL A 84 4.30 -1.78 1.29
N PHE A 85 4.52 -0.55 1.73
CA PHE A 85 3.48 0.45 1.86
C PHE A 85 3.56 1.47 0.72
N ARG A 86 2.45 1.70 0.03
CA ARG A 86 2.35 2.65 -1.07
C ARG A 86 1.24 3.66 -0.80
N GLU A 87 1.61 4.91 -0.74
CA GLU A 87 0.69 6.01 -0.51
C GLU A 87 -0.31 6.13 -1.67
N PHE A 88 -1.58 6.06 -1.33
CA PHE A 88 -2.69 6.24 -2.26
C PHE A 88 -3.66 7.30 -1.72
N PRO A 89 -3.28 8.59 -1.74
CA PRO A 89 -4.09 9.65 -1.15
C PRO A 89 -5.40 9.83 -1.91
N THR A 90 -6.53 9.60 -1.26
CA THR A 90 -7.86 9.76 -1.84
C THR A 90 -8.35 11.20 -1.79
N ASP A 91 -7.66 12.08 -1.04
CA ASP A 91 -7.95 13.51 -0.91
C ASP A 91 -6.68 14.32 -0.61
N GLN A 92 -6.83 15.65 -0.56
CA GLN A 92 -5.69 16.56 -0.34
C GLN A 92 -5.14 16.47 1.09
N LEU A 93 -5.97 16.11 2.06
CA LEU A 93 -5.56 15.95 3.44
C LEU A 93 -4.66 14.73 3.61
N ALA A 94 -5.06 13.60 3.00
CA ALA A 94 -4.24 12.39 2.94
C ALA A 94 -2.90 12.65 2.24
N LEU A 95 -2.91 13.43 1.14
CA LEU A 95 -1.67 13.82 0.46
C LEU A 95 -0.74 14.58 1.40
N GLY A 96 -1.25 15.60 2.10
CA GLY A 96 -0.47 16.38 3.06
C GLY A 96 0.10 15.53 4.20
N ALA A 97 -0.70 14.61 4.74
CA ALA A 97 -0.27 13.67 5.77
C ALA A 97 0.89 12.78 5.27
N PHE A 98 0.78 12.21 4.07
CA PHE A 98 1.85 11.39 3.50
C PHE A 98 3.10 12.21 3.15
N MET A 99 2.95 13.44 2.69
CA MET A 99 4.10 14.33 2.51
C MET A 99 4.87 14.50 3.83
N LEU A 100 4.17 14.77 4.93
CA LEU A 100 4.78 14.89 6.25
C LEU A 100 5.46 13.58 6.70
N ALA A 101 4.79 12.44 6.52
CA ALA A 101 5.37 11.13 6.83
C ALA A 101 6.66 10.85 6.02
N ARG A 102 6.76 11.37 4.80
CA ARG A 102 7.96 11.24 3.97
C ARG A 102 9.11 12.16 4.40
N CYS A 103 8.83 13.18 5.19
CA CYS A 103 9.83 14.13 5.67
C CYS A 103 10.38 13.83 7.07
N VAL A 104 9.78 12.92 7.84
CA VAL A 104 10.39 12.41 9.07
C VAL A 104 11.65 11.59 8.76
N PRO A 105 12.54 11.35 9.73
CA PRO A 105 13.65 10.41 9.55
C PRO A 105 13.15 9.07 9.01
N GLN A 106 13.92 8.46 8.10
CA GLN A 106 13.46 7.28 7.35
C GLN A 106 13.11 6.09 8.27
N ASP A 107 13.82 5.90 9.35
CA ASP A 107 13.57 4.88 10.37
C ASP A 107 12.29 5.13 11.18
N LYS A 108 11.76 6.36 11.16
CA LYS A 108 10.50 6.76 11.81
C LYS A 108 9.27 6.71 10.89
N TYR A 109 9.47 6.39 9.62
CA TYR A 109 8.36 6.42 8.63
C TYR A 109 7.20 5.50 9.03
N PHE A 110 7.45 4.22 9.30
CA PHE A 110 6.39 3.27 9.63
C PHE A 110 5.74 3.57 10.99
N GLU A 111 6.51 4.02 11.97
CA GLU A 111 5.96 4.50 13.24
C GLU A 111 5.03 5.70 13.02
N THR A 112 5.41 6.62 12.13
CA THR A 112 4.57 7.77 11.75
C THR A 112 3.27 7.32 11.08
N ILE A 113 3.33 6.37 10.15
CA ILE A 113 2.15 5.81 9.47
C ILE A 113 1.22 5.12 10.48
N ASP A 114 1.76 4.29 11.37
CA ASP A 114 0.98 3.60 12.40
C ASP A 114 0.27 4.62 13.33
N MET A 115 0.98 5.67 13.75
CA MET A 115 0.40 6.73 14.59
C MET A 115 -0.64 7.58 13.84
N MET A 116 -0.44 7.86 12.55
CA MET A 116 -1.44 8.55 11.73
C MET A 116 -2.74 7.76 11.67
N PHE A 117 -2.69 6.44 11.45
CA PHE A 117 -3.88 5.60 11.45
C PHE A 117 -4.51 5.46 12.83
N LEU A 118 -3.71 5.27 13.88
CA LEU A 118 -4.21 5.15 15.24
C LEU A 118 -4.96 6.43 15.69
N GLN A 119 -4.50 7.58 15.26
CA GLN A 119 -5.05 8.88 15.64
C GLN A 119 -5.90 9.54 14.53
N GLU A 120 -6.29 8.80 13.48
CA GLU A 120 -7.00 9.33 12.30
C GLU A 120 -8.20 10.21 12.70
N LYS A 121 -9.07 9.70 13.55
CA LYS A 121 -10.27 10.42 14.04
C LYS A 121 -9.96 11.68 14.86
N PHE A 122 -8.74 11.79 15.36
CA PHE A 122 -8.31 12.94 16.15
C PHE A 122 -7.68 14.02 15.25
N TRP A 123 -6.63 13.68 14.51
CA TRP A 123 -5.91 14.67 13.72
C TRP A 123 -6.73 15.21 12.53
N THR A 124 -7.68 14.45 12.00
CA THR A 124 -8.57 14.93 10.93
C THR A 124 -9.46 16.11 11.33
N LYS A 125 -9.69 16.35 12.62
CA LYS A 125 -10.48 17.47 13.13
C LYS A 125 -9.73 18.81 13.13
N ASN A 126 -8.42 18.79 13.33
CA ASN A 126 -7.55 19.95 13.29
C ASN A 126 -6.21 19.60 12.64
N PRO A 127 -6.22 19.32 11.32
CA PRO A 127 -5.14 18.59 10.65
C PRO A 127 -3.77 19.26 10.79
N LYS A 128 -3.69 20.57 10.60
CA LYS A 128 -2.39 21.26 10.64
C LYS A 128 -1.73 21.13 12.01
N VAL A 129 -2.48 21.39 13.06
CA VAL A 129 -1.94 21.38 14.43
C VAL A 129 -1.56 19.96 14.83
N GLU A 130 -2.48 19.02 14.64
CA GLU A 130 -2.29 17.64 15.15
C GLU A 130 -1.27 16.85 14.33
N LEU A 131 -1.23 17.02 13.01
CA LEU A 131 -0.19 16.39 12.19
C LEU A 131 1.19 16.98 12.47
N PHE A 132 1.29 18.30 12.71
CA PHE A 132 2.58 18.92 13.05
C PHE A 132 3.08 18.46 14.41
N ASN A 133 2.19 18.31 15.40
CA ASN A 133 2.53 17.72 16.68
C ASN A 133 3.03 16.29 16.53
N LEU A 134 2.27 15.44 15.81
CA LEU A 134 2.61 14.04 15.55
C LEU A 134 3.99 13.89 14.89
N VAL A 135 4.25 14.63 13.80
CA VAL A 135 5.57 14.53 13.14
C VAL A 135 6.68 15.20 13.94
N GLY A 136 6.35 16.15 14.82
CA GLY A 136 7.26 16.73 15.79
C GLY A 136 7.78 15.69 16.80
N GLU A 137 6.89 14.83 17.29
CA GLU A 137 7.25 13.68 18.14
C GLU A 137 8.15 12.68 17.40
N MET A 138 8.02 12.61 16.08
CA MET A 138 8.85 11.78 15.19
C MET A 138 10.17 12.46 14.77
N GLY A 139 10.46 13.67 15.29
CA GLY A 139 11.72 14.37 15.06
C GLY A 139 11.72 15.36 13.88
N LEU A 140 10.56 15.68 13.29
CA LEU A 140 10.45 16.71 12.26
C LEU A 140 10.08 18.06 12.89
N SER A 141 10.96 19.07 12.79
CA SER A 141 10.68 20.39 13.33
C SER A 141 9.48 21.06 12.65
N ALA A 142 8.79 21.99 13.32
CA ALA A 142 7.67 22.72 12.74
C ALA A 142 8.05 23.48 11.45
N SER A 143 9.26 24.04 11.41
CA SER A 143 9.79 24.73 10.20
C SER A 143 10.01 23.76 9.05
N ASP A 144 10.53 22.56 9.34
CA ASP A 144 10.75 21.53 8.32
C ASP A 144 9.42 20.92 7.84
N ALA A 145 8.44 20.80 8.74
CA ALA A 145 7.09 20.37 8.38
C ALA A 145 6.41 21.37 7.42
N GLU A 146 6.51 22.70 7.71
CA GLU A 146 6.03 23.74 6.78
C GLU A 146 6.75 23.66 5.43
N ALA A 147 8.06 23.51 5.42
CA ALA A 147 8.82 23.36 4.19
C ALA A 147 8.44 22.07 3.45
N CYS A 148 8.16 20.99 4.17
CA CYS A 148 7.79 19.70 3.60
C CYS A 148 6.48 19.75 2.80
N ILE A 149 5.42 20.32 3.37
CA ILE A 149 4.09 20.38 2.72
C ILE A 149 4.06 21.29 1.48
N THR A 150 5.10 22.09 1.26
CA THR A 150 5.25 22.94 0.07
C THR A 150 6.08 22.29 -1.06
N LYS A 151 6.66 21.10 -0.83
CA LYS A 151 7.48 20.38 -1.81
C LYS A 151 6.62 19.83 -2.96
N GLN A 152 6.50 20.62 -4.03
CA GLN A 152 5.66 20.26 -5.18
C GLN A 152 6.10 18.96 -5.86
N GLU A 153 7.40 18.71 -5.92
CA GLU A 153 7.95 17.46 -6.48
C GLU A 153 7.50 16.24 -5.68
N LEU A 154 7.55 16.29 -4.35
CA LEU A 154 7.09 15.20 -3.50
C LEU A 154 5.59 14.94 -3.68
N ALA A 155 4.77 16.00 -3.72
CA ALA A 155 3.34 15.88 -3.97
C ALA A 155 3.05 15.24 -5.34
N THR A 156 3.79 15.63 -6.37
CA THR A 156 3.68 15.07 -7.73
C THR A 156 4.08 13.59 -7.75
N ASN A 157 5.16 13.24 -7.09
CA ASN A 157 5.64 11.87 -7.01
C ASN A 157 4.66 10.95 -6.29
N ILE A 158 4.06 11.38 -5.16
CA ILE A 158 3.03 10.61 -4.45
C ILE A 158 1.79 10.44 -5.35
N LYS A 159 1.33 11.49 -6.01
CA LYS A 159 0.20 11.39 -6.96
C LYS A 159 0.48 10.44 -8.12
N SER A 160 1.71 10.39 -8.61
CA SER A 160 2.07 9.48 -9.70
C SER A 160 1.95 8.00 -9.31
N VAL A 161 2.17 7.66 -8.03
CA VAL A 161 1.92 6.30 -7.51
C VAL A 161 0.44 5.96 -7.57
N LEU A 162 -0.43 6.89 -7.13
CA LEU A 162 -1.88 6.73 -7.23
C LEU A 162 -2.33 6.55 -8.68
N ASP A 163 -1.87 7.42 -9.59
CA ASP A 163 -2.24 7.36 -11.00
C ASP A 163 -1.83 6.03 -11.63
N LYS A 164 -0.60 5.58 -11.36
CA LYS A 164 -0.08 4.31 -11.83
C LYS A 164 -0.88 3.13 -11.26
N ALA A 165 -1.15 3.14 -9.95
CA ALA A 165 -1.94 2.11 -9.29
C ALA A 165 -3.35 1.96 -9.89
N ASN A 166 -4.02 3.08 -10.15
CA ASN A 166 -5.33 3.10 -10.80
C ASN A 166 -5.30 2.56 -12.23
N LYS A 167 -4.31 3.03 -13.01
CA LYS A 167 -4.23 2.75 -14.45
C LYS A 167 -3.72 1.36 -14.73
N ASP A 168 -2.62 0.97 -14.08
CA ASP A 168 -1.84 -0.22 -14.47
C ASP A 168 -2.20 -1.43 -13.60
N PHE A 169 -2.63 -1.22 -12.35
CA PHE A 169 -2.86 -2.30 -11.38
C PHE A 169 -4.31 -2.44 -10.94
N GLY A 170 -5.21 -1.60 -11.47
CA GLY A 170 -6.64 -1.71 -11.20
C GLY A 170 -7.06 -1.36 -9.77
N VAL A 171 -6.20 -0.67 -9.00
CA VAL A 171 -6.54 -0.19 -7.65
C VAL A 171 -7.65 0.85 -7.74
N LYS A 172 -8.79 0.62 -7.10
CA LYS A 172 -9.97 1.48 -7.15
C LYS A 172 -10.36 2.11 -5.83
N GLY A 173 -9.74 1.68 -4.75
CA GLY A 173 -10.03 2.13 -3.39
C GLY A 173 -8.96 1.69 -2.40
N THR A 174 -9.16 2.03 -1.14
CA THR A 174 -8.23 1.73 -0.05
C THR A 174 -8.94 1.11 1.16
N PRO A 175 -8.30 0.19 1.87
CA PRO A 175 -7.02 -0.41 1.51
C PRO A 175 -7.15 -1.38 0.32
N THR A 176 -6.10 -1.52 -0.49
CA THR A 176 -6.00 -2.58 -1.50
C THR A 176 -4.71 -3.34 -1.27
N PHE A 177 -4.79 -4.67 -1.23
CA PHE A 177 -3.67 -5.55 -0.94
C PHE A 177 -3.32 -6.43 -2.14
N PHE A 178 -2.02 -6.60 -2.37
CA PHE A 178 -1.48 -7.61 -3.25
C PHE A 178 -0.50 -8.49 -2.46
N VAL A 179 -0.60 -9.79 -2.64
CA VAL A 179 0.35 -10.76 -2.07
C VAL A 179 0.98 -11.54 -3.23
N ASN A 180 2.29 -11.39 -3.41
CA ASN A 180 3.04 -11.90 -4.56
C ASN A 180 2.37 -11.58 -5.91
N GLY A 181 1.80 -10.37 -6.04
CA GLY A 181 1.10 -9.90 -7.24
C GLY A 181 -0.34 -10.37 -7.38
N THR A 182 -0.84 -11.21 -6.49
CA THR A 182 -2.25 -11.60 -6.44
C THR A 182 -3.03 -10.53 -5.69
N LEU A 183 -4.01 -9.91 -6.36
CA LEU A 183 -4.96 -9.02 -5.72
C LEU A 183 -5.79 -9.80 -4.71
N LEU A 184 -5.89 -9.33 -3.49
CA LEU A 184 -6.76 -9.93 -2.47
C LEU A 184 -8.15 -9.33 -2.56
N ASP A 185 -9.15 -10.22 -2.72
CA ASP A 185 -10.55 -9.87 -2.58
C ASP A 185 -10.91 -9.79 -1.08
N GLY A 186 -11.78 -8.84 -0.71
CA GLY A 186 -12.29 -8.74 0.66
C GLY A 186 -11.32 -8.03 1.62
N HIS A 187 -10.75 -6.93 1.17
CA HIS A 187 -9.90 -6.03 1.97
C HIS A 187 -10.55 -5.56 3.29
N GLU A 188 -11.85 -5.75 3.43
CA GLU A 188 -12.61 -5.46 4.65
C GLU A 188 -12.50 -6.58 5.70
N ASP A 189 -12.07 -7.79 5.31
CA ASP A 189 -11.91 -8.91 6.23
C ASP A 189 -10.43 -9.17 6.57
N PRO A 190 -10.04 -8.93 7.82
CA PRO A 190 -8.70 -9.24 8.32
C PRO A 190 -8.24 -10.67 8.07
N ALA A 191 -9.16 -11.63 8.11
CA ALA A 191 -8.86 -13.03 7.86
C ALA A 191 -8.47 -13.29 6.41
N SER A 192 -8.96 -12.50 5.46
CA SER A 192 -8.65 -12.66 4.03
C SER A 192 -7.17 -12.37 3.75
N VAL A 193 -6.59 -11.35 4.41
CA VAL A 193 -5.18 -10.99 4.25
C VAL A 193 -4.29 -12.11 4.77
N ARG A 194 -4.55 -12.63 5.97
CA ARG A 194 -3.81 -13.79 6.53
C ARG A 194 -3.90 -15.00 5.62
N LYS A 195 -5.12 -15.34 5.18
CA LYS A 195 -5.36 -16.46 4.27
C LYS A 195 -4.58 -16.32 2.96
N GLY A 196 -4.49 -15.11 2.42
CA GLY A 196 -3.69 -14.82 1.22
C GLY A 196 -2.19 -15.06 1.45
N ILE A 197 -1.65 -14.57 2.56
CA ILE A 197 -0.25 -14.81 2.94
C ILE A 197 0.02 -16.31 3.14
N ASP A 198 -0.83 -17.00 3.90
CA ASP A 198 -0.66 -18.43 4.19
C ASP A 198 -0.74 -19.29 2.92
N ALA A 199 -1.63 -18.92 1.98
CA ALA A 199 -1.72 -19.61 0.69
C ALA A 199 -0.45 -19.45 -0.14
N GLU A 200 0.20 -18.29 -0.15
CA GLU A 200 1.48 -18.08 -0.84
C GLU A 200 2.62 -18.83 -0.14
N LEU A 201 2.67 -18.79 1.18
CA LEU A 201 3.68 -19.57 1.95
C LEU A 201 3.53 -21.07 1.73
N ALA A 202 2.30 -21.59 1.66
CA ALA A 202 2.04 -23.01 1.40
C ALA A 202 2.53 -23.47 0.01
N LYS A 203 2.44 -22.63 -1.02
CA LYS A 203 2.99 -22.92 -2.36
C LYS A 203 4.50 -23.13 -2.34
N LEU A 204 5.21 -22.39 -1.48
CA LEU A 204 6.67 -22.48 -1.36
C LEU A 204 7.12 -23.75 -0.58
N GLY A 205 6.31 -24.23 0.35
CA GLY A 205 6.59 -25.46 1.09
C GLY A 205 6.33 -26.75 0.30
N GLN A 206 5.77 -26.64 -0.93
CA GLN A 206 5.49 -27.76 -1.84
C GLN A 206 6.52 -27.92 -2.98
N GLN A 207 7.53 -27.04 -3.04
CA GLN A 207 8.65 -27.10 -3.97
C GLN A 207 9.88 -27.69 -3.27
#